data_1206c4d9aa14293ba8c326dcb5fd9c06
#
_entry.id   1206c4d9aa14293ba8c326dcb5fd9c06
#
_cell.length_a   1.000
_cell.length_b   1.000
_cell.length_c   1.000
_cell.angle_alpha   90.00
_cell.angle_beta   90.00
_cell.angle_gamma   90.00
#
_symmetry.space_group_name_H-M   'P 1'
#
loop_
_entity.id
_entity.type
_entity.pdbx_description
1 polymer ?
#
loop_
_entity_poly.entity_id
_entity_poly.type
_entity_poly.pdbx_seq_one_letter_code
_entity_poly.pdbx_strand_id
1 'polypeptide(L)'
;KVKHEDPEAQAVYGLTELFRDKVRGAQLVANPGCYTTCSILALVPLLKYKLIEAQGIVIDAKSGTTGAGRSLKAGSLYCSVNESFKAYGVASHRHTPEIEQIYSEFAGEDVVIQFTPHLLPVDRGIYATCYAQLKQGVTDAQIEEAYQAMYGDEFFIRLRGKGVCPELKNIRGSNYVDLGWQTGKRTGCIIVMN
;
A
#
# COMPACT_ATOMS: atom_id res chain seq x y z
N LYS A 1 -6.86 -3.06 18.19
CA LYS A 1 -6.04 -4.20 17.77
C LYS A 1 -5.38 -4.80 19.01
N VAL A 2 -5.68 -6.05 19.32
CA VAL A 2 -4.94 -6.80 20.34
C VAL A 2 -3.63 -7.22 19.67
N LYS A 3 -2.51 -6.80 20.25
CA LYS A 3 -1.20 -7.32 19.83
C LYS A 3 -1.06 -8.72 20.41
N HIS A 4 -0.81 -9.67 19.57
CA HIS A 4 -0.43 -11.00 19.99
C HIS A 4 1.09 -10.99 20.26
N GLU A 5 1.48 -11.32 21.47
CA GLU A 5 2.90 -11.28 21.91
C GLU A 5 3.48 -12.67 22.17
N ASP A 6 2.79 -13.73 21.73
CA ASP A 6 3.27 -15.10 21.85
C ASP A 6 4.32 -15.38 20.76
N PRO A 7 5.60 -15.56 21.12
CA PRO A 7 6.67 -15.80 20.16
C PRO A 7 6.57 -17.17 19.46
N GLU A 8 5.76 -18.09 20.00
CA GLU A 8 5.53 -19.42 19.42
C GLU A 8 4.33 -19.43 18.47
N ALA A 9 3.53 -18.35 18.44
CA ALA A 9 2.37 -18.29 17.59
C ALA A 9 2.75 -18.13 16.13
N GLN A 10 2.50 -19.15 15.33
CA GLN A 10 2.66 -19.13 13.88
C GLN A 10 1.43 -18.49 13.25
N ALA A 11 1.49 -17.20 12.96
CA ALA A 11 0.46 -16.47 12.26
C ALA A 11 0.76 -16.35 10.77
N VAL A 12 -0.26 -16.55 9.93
CA VAL A 12 -0.19 -16.25 8.50
C VAL A 12 -0.53 -14.79 8.26
N TYR A 13 0.25 -14.10 7.43
CA TYR A 13 -0.06 -12.73 7.04
C TYR A 13 -1.33 -12.67 6.17
N GLY A 14 -2.31 -11.90 6.61
CA GLY A 14 -3.68 -11.94 6.11
C GLY A 14 -3.99 -11.10 4.88
N LEU A 15 -2.98 -10.74 4.08
CA LEU A 15 -3.22 -10.09 2.79
C LEU A 15 -3.58 -11.14 1.75
N THR A 16 -4.87 -11.38 1.60
CA THR A 16 -5.43 -12.52 0.87
C THR A 16 -4.99 -12.56 -0.59
N GLU A 17 -4.89 -11.43 -1.24
CA GLU A 17 -4.48 -11.31 -2.65
C GLU A 17 -3.06 -11.83 -2.92
N LEU A 18 -2.22 -11.87 -1.88
CA LEU A 18 -0.85 -12.38 -1.97
C LEU A 18 -0.65 -13.74 -1.31
N PHE A 19 -1.46 -14.06 -0.29
CA PHE A 19 -1.24 -15.22 0.58
C PHE A 19 -2.48 -16.11 0.73
N ARG A 20 -3.38 -16.10 -0.27
CA ARG A 20 -4.67 -16.82 -0.25
C ARG A 20 -4.55 -18.27 0.21
N ASP A 21 -3.60 -19.02 -0.36
CA ASP A 21 -3.44 -20.43 -0.03
C ASP A 21 -2.90 -20.64 1.39
N LYS A 22 -2.07 -19.73 1.88
CA LYS A 22 -1.58 -19.77 3.27
C LYS A 22 -2.69 -19.39 4.26
N VAL A 23 -3.58 -18.46 3.88
CA VAL A 23 -4.71 -18.02 4.73
C VAL A 23 -5.78 -19.10 4.83
N ARG A 24 -5.98 -19.89 3.76
CA ARG A 24 -6.94 -20.98 3.75
C ARG A 24 -6.53 -22.04 4.77
N GLY A 25 -7.37 -22.26 5.77
CA GLY A 25 -7.12 -23.23 6.84
C GLY A 25 -6.16 -22.76 7.94
N ALA A 26 -5.68 -21.52 7.91
CA ALA A 26 -4.87 -20.97 8.97
C ALA A 26 -5.66 -20.83 10.28
N GLN A 27 -5.06 -21.26 11.40
CA GLN A 27 -5.67 -21.11 12.74
C GLN A 27 -5.51 -19.68 13.29
N LEU A 28 -4.46 -18.98 12.88
CA LEU A 28 -4.18 -17.61 13.29
C LEU A 28 -3.78 -16.78 12.08
N VAL A 29 -4.48 -15.67 11.89
CA VAL A 29 -4.22 -14.73 10.79
C VAL A 29 -3.82 -13.37 11.35
N ALA A 30 -2.64 -12.91 10.99
CA ALA A 30 -2.16 -11.56 11.28
C ALA A 30 -2.74 -10.58 10.25
N ASN A 31 -3.81 -9.88 10.62
CA ASN A 31 -4.49 -8.96 9.71
C ASN A 31 -3.61 -7.72 9.42
N PRO A 32 -3.34 -7.39 8.15
CA PRO A 32 -2.50 -6.26 7.77
C PRO A 32 -3.03 -4.91 8.26
N GLY A 33 -2.13 -3.97 8.42
CA GLY A 33 -2.49 -2.57 8.63
C GLY A 33 -3.12 -1.96 7.39
N CYS A 34 -3.86 -0.86 7.57
CA CYS A 34 -4.57 -0.20 6.47
C CYS A 34 -3.60 0.40 5.41
N TYR A 35 -2.60 1.14 5.84
CA TYR A 35 -1.58 1.66 4.92
C TYR A 35 -0.70 0.55 4.33
N THR A 36 -0.43 -0.51 5.10
CA THR A 36 0.33 -1.65 4.61
C THR A 36 -0.39 -2.36 3.50
N THR A 37 -1.69 -2.62 3.64
CA THR A 37 -2.52 -3.18 2.55
C THR A 37 -2.42 -2.35 1.28
N CYS A 38 -2.68 -1.05 1.39
CA CYS A 38 -2.65 -0.13 0.26
C CYS A 38 -1.26 -0.11 -0.41
N SER A 39 -0.20 0.12 0.37
CA SER A 39 1.17 0.24 -0.14
C SER A 39 1.69 -1.07 -0.75
N ILE A 40 1.45 -2.20 -0.08
CA ILE A 40 1.93 -3.50 -0.54
C ILE A 40 1.31 -3.87 -1.88
N LEU A 41 -0.01 -3.71 -2.02
CA LEU A 41 -0.69 -4.00 -3.28
C LEU A 41 -0.21 -3.11 -4.43
N ALA A 42 0.25 -1.89 -4.14
CA ALA A 42 0.77 -0.99 -5.16
C ALA A 42 2.04 -1.51 -5.84
N LEU A 43 3.05 -1.96 -5.10
CA LEU A 43 4.39 -2.20 -5.65
C LEU A 43 4.85 -3.66 -5.66
N VAL A 44 4.17 -4.57 -4.95
CA VAL A 44 4.59 -5.99 -4.92
C VAL A 44 4.69 -6.61 -6.31
N PRO A 45 3.78 -6.39 -7.28
CA PRO A 45 3.97 -6.95 -8.62
C PRO A 45 5.27 -6.49 -9.28
N LEU A 46 5.60 -5.22 -9.14
CA LEU A 46 6.81 -4.65 -9.75
C LEU A 46 8.09 -5.16 -9.09
N LEU A 47 8.08 -5.36 -7.78
CA LEU A 47 9.20 -5.95 -7.03
C LEU A 47 9.38 -7.42 -7.37
N LYS A 48 8.29 -8.21 -7.39
CA LYS A 48 8.30 -9.64 -7.70
C LYS A 48 8.88 -9.92 -9.09
N TYR A 49 8.50 -9.13 -10.08
CA TYR A 49 8.97 -9.27 -11.46
C TYR A 49 10.24 -8.47 -11.74
N LYS A 50 10.90 -7.91 -10.71
CA LYS A 50 12.18 -7.20 -10.81
C LYS A 50 12.16 -6.01 -11.79
N LEU A 51 11.04 -5.29 -11.87
CA LEU A 51 10.84 -4.16 -12.78
C LEU A 51 11.29 -2.82 -12.18
N ILE A 52 11.39 -2.75 -10.85
CA ILE A 52 11.83 -1.54 -10.12
C ILE A 52 13.05 -1.83 -9.25
N GLU A 53 13.78 -0.78 -8.91
CA GLU A 53 14.86 -0.87 -7.94
C GLU A 53 14.30 -1.07 -6.52
N ALA A 54 15.01 -1.85 -5.70
CA ALA A 54 14.65 -2.11 -4.32
C ALA A 54 14.93 -0.92 -3.38
N GLN A 55 15.67 0.06 -3.86
CA GLN A 55 16.09 1.24 -3.12
C GLN A 55 15.43 2.50 -3.67
N GLY A 56 15.31 3.53 -2.81
CA GLY A 56 14.75 4.82 -3.21
C GLY A 56 13.23 4.84 -3.40
N ILE A 57 12.53 3.84 -2.88
CA ILE A 57 11.07 3.79 -2.92
C ILE A 57 10.50 4.83 -1.95
N VAL A 58 9.59 5.67 -2.45
CA VAL A 58 8.88 6.66 -1.65
C VAL A 58 7.38 6.37 -1.71
N ILE A 59 6.74 6.34 -0.55
CA ILE A 59 5.29 6.16 -0.40
C ILE A 59 4.72 7.35 0.35
N ASP A 60 3.96 8.16 -0.36
CA ASP A 60 3.25 9.32 0.16
C ASP A 60 1.75 8.98 0.26
N ALA A 61 1.30 8.67 1.47
CA ALA A 61 -0.03 8.13 1.71
C ALA A 61 -0.93 9.09 2.51
N LYS A 62 -2.20 9.14 2.15
CA LYS A 62 -3.22 9.99 2.76
C LYS A 62 -4.35 9.10 3.30
N SER A 63 -4.76 9.31 4.54
CA SER A 63 -5.84 8.54 5.20
C SER A 63 -6.92 9.44 5.75
N GLY A 64 -8.15 9.02 5.60
CA GLY A 64 -9.27 9.61 6.32
C GLY A 64 -9.17 9.39 7.84
N THR A 65 -9.95 10.18 8.57
CA THR A 65 -9.89 10.32 10.03
C THR A 65 -10.28 9.07 10.80
N THR A 66 -11.19 8.26 10.26
CA THR A 66 -11.66 7.03 10.93
C THR A 66 -10.56 5.99 11.09
N GLY A 67 -9.48 6.08 10.30
CA GLY A 67 -8.29 5.25 10.45
C GLY A 67 -7.56 5.41 11.78
N ALA A 68 -7.76 6.53 12.48
CA ALA A 68 -7.20 6.77 13.82
C ALA A 68 -7.82 5.88 14.90
N GLY A 69 -8.96 5.21 14.62
CA GLY A 69 -9.68 4.35 15.54
C GLY A 69 -10.56 5.11 16.54
N ARG A 70 -11.01 4.42 17.57
CA ARG A 70 -12.02 4.92 18.55
C ARG A 70 -11.41 5.74 19.69
N SER A 71 -10.11 5.77 19.83
CA SER A 71 -9.45 6.49 20.92
C SER A 71 -9.59 7.99 20.73
N LEU A 72 -10.06 8.68 21.78
CA LEU A 72 -10.15 10.13 21.79
C LEU A 72 -8.74 10.76 21.77
N LYS A 73 -8.47 11.56 20.74
CA LYS A 73 -7.21 12.30 20.59
C LYS A 73 -7.52 13.70 20.09
N ALA A 74 -6.90 14.72 20.69
CA ALA A 74 -7.08 16.11 20.27
C ALA A 74 -6.87 16.33 18.76
N GLY A 75 -5.84 15.69 18.19
CA GLY A 75 -5.54 15.79 16.76
C GLY A 75 -6.54 15.08 15.82
N SER A 76 -7.53 14.36 16.35
CA SER A 76 -8.60 13.69 15.59
C SER A 76 -9.98 14.32 15.83
N LEU A 77 -10.05 15.39 16.59
CA LEU A 77 -11.30 16.13 16.81
C LEU A 77 -11.70 16.83 15.50
N TYR A 78 -13.01 16.95 15.28
CA TYR A 78 -13.56 17.60 14.09
C TYR A 78 -12.97 18.99 13.85
N CYS A 79 -12.94 19.84 14.87
CA CYS A 79 -12.37 21.20 14.77
C CYS A 79 -10.86 21.24 14.50
N SER A 80 -10.14 20.14 14.77
CA SER A 80 -8.69 20.04 14.51
C SER A 80 -8.36 19.45 13.15
N VAL A 81 -9.33 18.78 12.53
CA VAL A 81 -9.13 18.08 11.25
C VAL A 81 -9.82 18.79 10.09
N ASN A 82 -10.98 19.41 10.36
CA ASN A 82 -11.71 20.11 9.32
C ASN A 82 -10.85 21.19 8.67
N GLU A 83 -10.82 21.22 7.33
CA GLU A 83 -10.00 22.14 6.53
C GLU A 83 -8.49 22.10 6.84
N SER A 84 -7.99 20.99 7.41
CA SER A 84 -6.60 20.80 7.79
C SER A 84 -6.01 19.57 7.11
N PHE A 85 -4.79 19.68 6.62
CA PHE A 85 -4.03 18.59 6.02
C PHE A 85 -2.62 18.56 6.61
N LYS A 86 -2.18 17.43 7.15
CA LYS A 86 -0.88 17.32 7.80
C LYS A 86 -0.25 15.94 7.69
N ALA A 87 1.06 15.90 7.57
CA ALA A 87 1.84 14.68 7.77
C ALA A 87 1.90 14.31 9.27
N TYR A 88 2.08 13.02 9.55
CA TYR A 88 2.31 12.52 10.91
C TYR A 88 3.18 11.28 10.90
N GLY A 89 3.87 10.98 12.00
CA GLY A 89 4.73 9.80 12.11
C GLY A 89 5.81 9.72 11.03
N VAL A 90 6.29 10.87 10.56
CA VAL A 90 7.32 10.94 9.50
C VAL A 90 8.57 10.21 9.96
N ALA A 91 9.11 9.34 9.12
CA ALA A 91 10.27 8.49 9.37
C ALA A 91 10.19 7.59 10.63
N SER A 92 9.01 7.46 11.24
CA SER A 92 8.83 6.71 12.49
C SER A 92 7.50 5.93 12.58
N HIS A 93 6.77 5.85 11.48
CA HIS A 93 5.46 5.20 11.47
C HIS A 93 5.60 3.67 11.59
N ARG A 94 4.80 3.07 12.48
CA ARG A 94 4.83 1.63 12.80
C ARG A 94 4.53 0.68 11.64
N HIS A 95 3.95 1.16 10.54
CA HIS A 95 3.69 0.35 9.34
C HIS A 95 4.92 0.25 8.44
N THR A 96 5.93 1.10 8.60
CA THR A 96 7.15 1.05 7.76
C THR A 96 7.78 -0.34 7.76
N PRO A 97 8.17 -0.94 8.91
CA PRO A 97 8.80 -2.27 8.91
C PRO A 97 7.87 -3.37 8.39
N GLU A 98 6.56 -3.25 8.55
CA GLU A 98 5.60 -4.21 7.99
C GLU A 98 5.57 -4.18 6.46
N ILE A 99 5.65 -2.99 5.85
CA ILE A 99 5.73 -2.83 4.38
C ILE A 99 7.07 -3.37 3.86
N GLU A 100 8.18 -2.97 4.49
CA GLU A 100 9.53 -3.40 4.13
C GLU A 100 9.70 -4.91 4.19
N GLN A 101 9.14 -5.57 5.20
CA GLN A 101 9.18 -7.02 5.35
C GLN A 101 8.55 -7.73 4.13
N ILE A 102 7.34 -7.32 3.73
CA ILE A 102 6.65 -7.95 2.60
C ILE A 102 7.32 -7.59 1.27
N TYR A 103 7.74 -6.35 1.11
CA TYR A 103 8.49 -5.94 -0.09
C TYR A 103 9.78 -6.75 -0.25
N SER A 104 10.53 -6.95 0.84
CA SER A 104 11.78 -7.73 0.82
C SER A 104 11.52 -9.21 0.50
N GLU A 105 10.43 -9.80 1.04
CA GLU A 105 10.01 -11.18 0.71
C GLU A 105 9.80 -11.34 -0.80
N PHE A 106 9.06 -10.43 -1.43
CA PHE A 106 8.77 -10.51 -2.86
C PHE A 106 9.91 -10.04 -3.76
N ALA A 107 10.71 -9.09 -3.31
CA ALA A 107 11.91 -8.66 -4.01
C ALA A 107 13.02 -9.71 -3.94
N GLY A 108 13.09 -10.54 -2.90
CA GLY A 108 14.19 -11.46 -2.63
C GLY A 108 15.49 -10.76 -2.25
N GLU A 109 15.41 -9.52 -1.80
CA GLU A 109 16.49 -8.67 -1.32
C GLU A 109 15.94 -7.63 -0.36
N ASP A 110 16.77 -7.02 0.47
CA ASP A 110 16.34 -6.01 1.44
C ASP A 110 15.81 -4.76 0.74
N VAL A 111 14.58 -4.39 1.08
CA VAL A 111 13.91 -3.19 0.61
C VAL A 111 13.75 -2.20 1.75
N VAL A 112 14.21 -0.96 1.53
CA VAL A 112 14.04 0.14 2.48
C VAL A 112 13.21 1.24 1.81
N ILE A 113 12.20 1.74 2.53
CA ILE A 113 11.27 2.72 1.99
C ILE A 113 11.29 4.03 2.77
N GLN A 114 10.96 5.12 2.09
CA GLN A 114 10.57 6.37 2.72
C GLN A 114 9.03 6.43 2.75
N PHE A 115 8.44 6.23 3.95
CA PHE A 115 7.00 6.26 4.14
C PHE A 115 6.57 7.54 4.85
N THR A 116 5.66 8.30 4.24
CA THR A 116 5.13 9.55 4.79
C THR A 116 3.60 9.52 4.77
N PRO A 117 2.95 9.20 5.91
CA PRO A 117 1.50 9.24 6.02
C PRO A 117 0.98 10.65 6.31
N HIS A 118 -0.20 10.95 5.79
CA HIS A 118 -0.92 12.21 6.03
C HIS A 118 -2.34 11.95 6.51
N LEU A 119 -2.85 12.86 7.33
CA LEU A 119 -4.25 12.90 7.71
C LEU A 119 -5.01 13.85 6.78
N LEU A 120 -6.03 13.30 6.12
CA LEU A 120 -6.90 14.01 5.19
C LEU A 120 -8.23 14.35 5.87
N PRO A 121 -8.83 15.52 5.66
CA PRO A 121 -10.11 15.90 6.26
C PRO A 121 -11.31 15.25 5.57
N VAL A 122 -11.26 13.93 5.46
CA VAL A 122 -12.36 13.07 5.00
C VAL A 122 -12.59 11.95 5.99
N ASP A 123 -13.76 11.34 5.98
CA ASP A 123 -14.06 10.26 6.93
C ASP A 123 -13.24 9.01 6.66
N ARG A 124 -13.31 8.48 5.45
CA ARG A 124 -12.83 7.13 5.10
C ARG A 124 -12.07 7.10 3.79
N GLY A 125 -11.19 6.11 3.72
CA GLY A 125 -10.40 5.75 2.56
C GLY A 125 -8.93 6.09 2.73
N ILE A 126 -8.11 5.48 1.90
CA ILE A 126 -6.68 5.75 1.79
C ILE A 126 -6.37 6.03 0.33
N TYR A 127 -5.53 7.01 0.10
CA TYR A 127 -4.93 7.28 -1.19
C TYR A 127 -3.42 7.28 -1.05
N ALA A 128 -2.74 6.37 -1.73
CA ALA A 128 -1.29 6.35 -1.75
C ALA A 128 -0.75 6.74 -3.14
N THR A 129 0.33 7.50 -3.13
CA THR A 129 1.15 7.75 -4.32
C THR A 129 2.53 7.16 -4.04
N CYS A 130 2.87 6.11 -4.78
CA CYS A 130 4.11 5.38 -4.63
C CYS A 130 5.04 5.70 -5.79
N TYR A 131 6.29 6.04 -5.49
CA TYR A 131 7.32 6.36 -6.46
C TYR A 131 8.44 5.33 -6.37
N ALA A 132 8.86 4.79 -7.49
CA ALA A 132 10.00 3.88 -7.57
C ALA A 132 10.78 4.10 -8.87
N GLN A 133 12.08 3.85 -8.84
CA GLN A 133 12.91 3.90 -10.03
C GLN A 133 12.71 2.63 -10.87
N LEU A 134 12.39 2.76 -12.15
CA LEU A 134 12.34 1.64 -13.07
C LEU A 134 13.75 1.13 -13.38
N LYS A 135 13.90 -0.18 -13.47
CA LYS A 135 15.13 -0.77 -14.01
C LYS A 135 15.28 -0.44 -15.49
N GLN A 136 16.53 -0.43 -15.96
CA GLN A 136 16.84 -0.10 -17.35
C GLN A 136 16.14 -1.06 -18.32
N GLY A 137 15.51 -0.50 -19.34
CA GLY A 137 14.86 -1.27 -20.40
C GLY A 137 13.45 -1.78 -20.07
N VAL A 138 12.93 -1.50 -18.87
CA VAL A 138 11.55 -1.88 -18.51
C VAL A 138 10.56 -1.10 -19.38
N THR A 139 9.60 -1.83 -19.93
CA THR A 139 8.56 -1.31 -20.81
C THR A 139 7.20 -1.22 -20.09
N ASP A 140 6.31 -0.37 -20.60
CA ASP A 140 4.94 -0.26 -20.10
C ASP A 140 4.17 -1.58 -20.21
N ALA A 141 4.46 -2.39 -21.25
CA ALA A 141 3.84 -3.71 -21.42
C ALA A 141 4.22 -4.68 -20.30
N GLN A 142 5.49 -4.72 -19.90
CA GLN A 142 5.93 -5.55 -18.77
C GLN A 142 5.30 -5.13 -17.45
N ILE A 143 5.09 -3.83 -17.24
CA ILE A 143 4.38 -3.32 -16.07
C ILE A 143 2.93 -3.81 -16.05
N GLU A 144 2.22 -3.68 -17.17
CA GLU A 144 0.84 -4.15 -17.30
C GLU A 144 0.74 -5.66 -17.09
N GLU A 145 1.64 -6.45 -17.71
CA GLU A 145 1.70 -7.91 -17.53
C GLU A 145 1.92 -8.30 -16.06
N ALA A 146 2.79 -7.59 -15.34
CA ALA A 146 3.06 -7.86 -13.93
C ALA A 146 1.80 -7.66 -13.06
N TYR A 147 1.05 -6.60 -13.30
CA TYR A 147 -0.21 -6.36 -12.60
C TYR A 147 -1.28 -7.37 -12.98
N GLN A 148 -1.45 -7.67 -14.25
CA GLN A 148 -2.42 -8.64 -14.74
C GLN A 148 -2.11 -10.06 -14.21
N ALA A 149 -0.85 -10.46 -14.21
CA ALA A 149 -0.43 -11.77 -13.72
C ALA A 149 -0.68 -11.98 -12.23
N MET A 150 -0.67 -10.91 -11.43
CA MET A 150 -0.91 -11.01 -9.98
C MET A 150 -2.34 -10.69 -9.57
N TYR A 151 -3.00 -9.79 -10.26
CA TYR A 151 -4.26 -9.22 -9.81
C TYR A 151 -5.40 -9.33 -10.83
N GLY A 152 -5.17 -9.88 -12.02
CA GLY A 152 -6.19 -9.97 -13.06
C GLY A 152 -7.46 -10.69 -12.63
N ASP A 153 -7.33 -11.71 -11.76
CA ASP A 153 -8.44 -12.50 -11.22
C ASP A 153 -8.87 -12.07 -9.80
N GLU A 154 -8.27 -11.00 -9.24
CA GLU A 154 -8.58 -10.55 -7.88
C GLU A 154 -9.81 -9.63 -7.86
N PHE A 155 -10.92 -10.11 -7.33
CA PHE A 155 -12.22 -9.44 -7.36
C PHE A 155 -12.21 -8.03 -6.77
N PHE A 156 -11.44 -7.81 -5.70
CA PHE A 156 -11.41 -6.51 -5.02
C PHE A 156 -10.33 -5.56 -5.55
N ILE A 157 -9.48 -5.99 -6.48
CA ILE A 157 -8.50 -5.12 -7.12
C ILE A 157 -8.98 -4.76 -8.53
N ARG A 158 -9.17 -3.48 -8.77
CA ARG A 158 -9.55 -2.97 -10.08
C ARG A 158 -8.34 -2.29 -10.73
N LEU A 159 -7.73 -2.99 -11.67
CA LEU A 159 -6.65 -2.44 -12.48
C LEU A 159 -7.20 -1.38 -13.42
N ARG A 160 -6.84 -0.12 -13.16
CA ARG A 160 -7.28 1.04 -13.96
C ARG A 160 -6.34 1.31 -15.13
N GLY A 161 -5.13 0.74 -15.05
CA GLY A 161 -4.13 0.82 -16.10
C GLY A 161 -3.35 2.13 -16.15
N LYS A 162 -2.57 2.28 -17.20
CA LYS A 162 -1.69 3.42 -17.42
C LYS A 162 -2.47 4.71 -17.66
N GLY A 163 -2.03 5.80 -17.01
CA GLY A 163 -2.55 7.15 -17.20
C GLY A 163 -3.86 7.44 -16.46
N VAL A 164 -4.42 6.46 -15.75
CA VAL A 164 -5.63 6.65 -14.95
C VAL A 164 -5.26 6.95 -13.51
N CYS A 165 -5.76 8.07 -12.99
CA CYS A 165 -5.62 8.42 -11.58
C CYS A 165 -6.88 7.96 -10.82
N PRO A 166 -6.77 7.01 -9.88
CA PRO A 166 -7.87 6.63 -9.00
C PRO A 166 -8.38 7.81 -8.18
N GLU A 167 -9.63 7.74 -7.77
CA GLU A 167 -10.21 8.74 -6.88
C GLU A 167 -10.86 8.08 -5.67
N LEU A 168 -10.61 8.64 -4.49
CA LEU A 168 -11.10 8.12 -3.21
C LEU A 168 -12.63 7.92 -3.17
N LYS A 169 -13.38 8.82 -3.82
CA LYS A 169 -14.85 8.74 -3.87
C LYS A 169 -15.37 7.46 -4.53
N ASN A 170 -14.59 6.88 -5.46
CA ASN A 170 -15.01 5.72 -6.26
C ASN A 170 -14.92 4.39 -5.52
N ILE A 171 -14.17 4.36 -4.39
CA ILE A 171 -14.01 3.15 -3.56
C ILE A 171 -14.68 3.29 -2.19
N ARG A 172 -15.14 4.47 -1.84
CA ARG A 172 -15.72 4.77 -0.53
C ARG A 172 -16.91 3.84 -0.23
N GLY A 173 -16.90 3.19 0.95
CA GLY A 173 -17.95 2.27 1.38
C GLY A 173 -17.86 0.88 0.76
N SER A 174 -16.77 0.57 0.08
CA SER A 174 -16.49 -0.75 -0.49
C SER A 174 -15.16 -1.32 0.03
N ASN A 175 -14.85 -2.55 -0.39
CA ASN A 175 -13.54 -3.18 -0.18
C ASN A 175 -12.64 -3.08 -1.42
N TYR A 176 -13.03 -2.30 -2.42
CA TYR A 176 -12.23 -2.18 -3.64
C TYR A 176 -10.95 -1.37 -3.44
N VAL A 177 -9.94 -1.79 -4.19
CA VAL A 177 -8.71 -1.04 -4.44
C VAL A 177 -8.65 -0.73 -5.93
N ASP A 178 -8.66 0.56 -6.26
CA ASP A 178 -8.38 1.03 -7.62
C ASP A 178 -6.89 1.27 -7.76
N LEU A 179 -6.26 0.71 -8.78
CA LEU A 179 -4.83 0.82 -9.01
C LEU A 179 -4.56 1.37 -10.42
N GLY A 180 -3.93 2.51 -10.50
CA GLY A 180 -3.47 3.12 -11.73
C GLY A 180 -2.00 3.52 -11.66
N TRP A 181 -1.36 3.68 -12.80
CA TRP A 181 0.06 4.00 -12.83
C TRP A 181 0.45 4.87 -14.02
N GLN A 182 1.62 5.50 -13.90
CA GLN A 182 2.22 6.31 -14.94
C GLN A 182 3.74 6.20 -14.90
N THR A 183 4.37 6.13 -16.07
CA THR A 183 5.83 6.20 -16.20
C THR A 183 6.28 7.62 -16.49
N GLY A 184 7.22 8.11 -15.73
CA GLY A 184 7.85 9.41 -15.95
C GLY A 184 9.03 9.27 -16.90
N LYS A 185 8.81 9.46 -18.20
CA LYS A 185 9.86 9.29 -19.23
C LYS A 185 11.13 10.11 -18.96
N ARG A 186 11.00 11.28 -18.35
CA ARG A 186 12.13 12.17 -18.05
C ARG A 186 12.91 11.74 -16.82
N THR A 187 12.27 11.12 -15.86
CA THR A 187 12.87 10.74 -14.57
C THR A 187 13.22 9.27 -14.47
N GLY A 188 12.69 8.43 -15.35
CA GLY A 188 12.79 6.98 -15.24
C GLY A 188 12.00 6.36 -14.09
N CYS A 189 11.18 7.15 -13.40
CA CYS A 189 10.36 6.65 -12.30
C CYS A 189 9.01 6.13 -12.76
N ILE A 190 8.49 5.12 -12.06
CA ILE A 190 7.07 4.80 -12.08
C ILE A 190 6.39 5.48 -10.90
N ILE A 191 5.18 5.96 -11.14
CA ILE A 191 4.27 6.52 -10.14
C ILE A 191 3.05 5.62 -10.12
N VAL A 192 2.83 4.96 -8.99
CA VAL A 192 1.65 4.09 -8.78
C VAL A 192 0.72 4.78 -7.81
N MET A 193 -0.56 4.84 -8.17
CA MET A 193 -1.61 5.47 -7.38
C MET A 193 -2.68 4.44 -7.06
N ASN A 194 -3.05 4.38 -5.79
CA ASN A 194 -4.10 3.47 -5.33
C ASN A 194 -4.82 3.95 -4.06
#